data_334849ecbe668c400ee2caa3c0ef53b4
#
_entry.id   334849ecbe668c400ee2caa3c0ef53b4
#
_cell.length_a   1.000
_cell.length_b   1.000
_cell.length_c   1.000
_cell.angle_alpha   90.00
_cell.angle_beta   90.00
_cell.angle_gamma   90.00
#
_symmetry.space_group_name_H-M   'P 1'
#
loop_
_entity.id
_entity.type
_entity.pdbx_description
1 polymer ?
#
loop_
_entity_poly.entity_id
_entity_poly.type
_entity_poly.pdbx_seq_one_letter_code
_entity_poly.pdbx_strand_id
1 'polypeptide(L)'
;MTAPQIPADYEAWRQGRWEEIAGAYGKAKVVANAKITDLGPHALPGIPGEWRTTEAGDLTVAAKAADGVRVAGGLVDATSPVPSGGPLEFPDNRVGLTGGADGSYGLVVMDQGRVERTGLTGVDTFPYDPARVFDGAKTNSSDPHPDSPSDPAPQQKSSCRVHMPR
;
A
#
# COMPACT_ATOMS: atom_id res chain seq x y z
N MET A 1 -20.33 9.75 41.52
CA MET A 1 -20.45 9.16 40.17
C MET A 1 -19.13 8.48 39.88
N THR A 2 -19.12 7.16 39.83
CA THR A 2 -17.90 6.40 39.50
C THR A 2 -17.67 6.50 37.99
N ALA A 3 -16.46 6.87 37.57
CA ALA A 3 -16.12 6.88 36.14
C ALA A 3 -16.29 5.46 35.56
N PRO A 4 -16.78 5.32 34.33
CA PRO A 4 -16.92 4.01 33.72
C PRO A 4 -15.53 3.37 33.59
N GLN A 5 -15.43 2.10 33.98
CA GLN A 5 -14.19 1.35 33.85
C GLN A 5 -13.96 1.05 32.36
N ILE A 6 -12.84 1.52 31.84
CA ILE A 6 -12.44 1.28 30.45
C ILE A 6 -11.93 -0.16 30.35
N PRO A 7 -12.48 -0.99 29.44
CA PRO A 7 -11.97 -2.35 29.25
C PRO A 7 -10.54 -2.38 28.72
N ALA A 8 -9.79 -3.41 29.11
CA ALA A 8 -8.40 -3.56 28.69
C ALA A 8 -8.23 -3.76 27.17
N ASP A 9 -9.20 -4.39 26.51
CA ASP A 9 -9.23 -4.58 25.07
C ASP A 9 -9.44 -3.25 24.30
N TYR A 10 -10.16 -2.29 24.88
CA TYR A 10 -10.29 -0.95 24.31
C TYR A 10 -8.96 -0.19 24.34
N GLU A 11 -8.20 -0.30 25.44
CA GLU A 11 -6.87 0.30 25.52
C GLU A 11 -5.88 -0.36 24.55
N ALA A 12 -5.94 -1.68 24.40
CA ALA A 12 -5.14 -2.41 23.41
C ALA A 12 -5.50 -1.98 21.98
N TRP A 13 -6.78 -1.77 21.69
CA TRP A 13 -7.24 -1.25 20.41
C TRP A 13 -6.71 0.17 20.15
N ARG A 14 -6.74 1.06 21.14
CA ARG A 14 -6.18 2.42 21.01
C ARG A 14 -4.69 2.38 20.69
N GLN A 15 -3.96 1.52 21.40
CA GLN A 15 -2.52 1.32 21.15
C GLN A 15 -2.27 0.83 19.73
N GLY A 16 -3.03 -0.16 19.26
CA GLY A 16 -2.94 -0.66 17.90
C GLY A 16 -3.25 0.41 16.84
N ARG A 17 -4.23 1.28 17.11
CA ARG A 17 -4.55 2.42 16.23
C ARG A 17 -3.40 3.42 16.14
N TRP A 18 -2.74 3.70 17.24
CA TRP A 18 -1.57 4.57 17.24
C TRP A 18 -0.43 3.97 16.43
N GLU A 19 -0.15 2.69 16.62
CA GLU A 19 0.89 1.97 15.86
C GLU A 19 0.60 1.94 14.36
N GLU A 20 -0.67 1.73 13.96
CA GLU A 20 -1.09 1.80 12.55
C GLU A 20 -0.86 3.18 11.92
N ILE A 21 -0.98 4.25 12.70
CA ILE A 21 -0.88 5.62 12.21
C ILE A 21 0.56 6.14 12.29
N ALA A 22 1.23 5.95 13.41
CA ALA A 22 2.53 6.56 13.71
C ALA A 22 3.68 5.55 13.84
N GLY A 23 3.42 4.25 13.84
CA GLY A 23 4.44 3.21 13.91
C GLY A 23 5.44 3.23 12.75
N ALA A 24 6.31 2.24 12.67
CA ALA A 24 7.41 2.19 11.69
C ALA A 24 6.95 2.36 10.24
N TYR A 25 5.79 1.79 9.90
CA TYR A 25 5.14 1.87 8.58
C TYR A 25 3.79 2.60 8.64
N GLY A 26 3.64 3.50 9.62
CA GLY A 26 2.39 4.19 9.89
C GLY A 26 1.99 5.16 8.78
N LYS A 27 0.68 5.28 8.58
CA LYS A 27 0.07 6.11 7.52
C LYS A 27 0.47 7.58 7.62
N ALA A 28 0.74 8.09 8.82
CA ALA A 28 1.17 9.48 9.03
C ALA A 28 2.57 9.76 8.46
N LYS A 29 3.38 8.75 8.23
CA LYS A 29 4.71 8.87 7.63
C LYS A 29 4.70 8.92 6.10
N VAL A 30 3.60 8.52 5.45
CA VAL A 30 3.50 8.48 3.99
C VAL A 30 3.62 9.89 3.42
N VAL A 31 4.61 10.08 2.55
CA VAL A 31 4.87 11.35 1.83
C VAL A 31 4.61 11.24 0.34
N ALA A 32 4.63 10.02 -0.20
CA ALA A 32 4.26 9.78 -1.58
C ALA A 32 3.68 8.38 -1.74
N ASN A 33 2.73 8.28 -2.69
CA ASN A 33 2.14 7.02 -3.15
C ASN A 33 1.97 7.13 -4.66
N ALA A 34 2.64 6.26 -5.40
CA ALA A 34 2.64 6.31 -6.85
C ALA A 34 2.36 4.92 -7.43
N LYS A 35 1.72 4.91 -8.60
CA LYS A 35 1.53 3.70 -9.41
C LYS A 35 2.39 3.83 -10.68
N ILE A 36 3.15 2.79 -10.99
CA ILE A 36 4.04 2.71 -12.13
C ILE A 36 3.58 1.53 -12.98
N THR A 37 3.13 1.80 -14.21
CA THR A 37 2.46 0.80 -15.05
C THR A 37 2.93 0.78 -16.49
N ASP A 38 3.87 1.64 -16.88
CA ASP A 38 4.31 1.71 -18.28
C ASP A 38 5.83 1.72 -18.42
N LEU A 39 6.27 1.56 -19.66
CA LEU A 39 7.68 1.47 -20.04
C LEU A 39 8.39 2.84 -20.07
N GLY A 40 7.62 3.92 -20.01
CA GLY A 40 8.18 5.27 -20.01
C GLY A 40 8.82 5.63 -18.68
N PRO A 41 9.84 6.51 -18.68
CA PRO A 41 10.41 7.00 -17.44
C PRO A 41 9.43 7.93 -16.72
N HIS A 42 9.15 7.64 -15.46
CA HIS A 42 8.32 8.46 -14.58
C HIS A 42 9.18 9.17 -13.54
N ALA A 43 9.24 10.49 -13.62
CA ALA A 43 9.70 11.31 -12.50
C ALA A 43 8.56 11.47 -11.50
N LEU A 44 8.78 11.01 -10.28
CA LEU A 44 7.77 11.11 -9.23
C LEU A 44 8.03 12.35 -8.36
N PRO A 45 7.02 13.21 -8.13
CA PRO A 45 7.22 14.45 -7.36
C PRO A 45 7.81 14.18 -5.97
N GLY A 46 8.98 14.77 -5.69
CA GLY A 46 9.66 14.65 -4.40
C GLY A 46 10.34 13.31 -4.14
N ILE A 47 10.40 12.41 -5.12
CA ILE A 47 11.12 11.15 -5.05
C ILE A 47 12.22 11.16 -6.11
N PRO A 48 13.50 11.00 -5.71
CA PRO A 48 14.61 10.97 -6.67
C PRO A 48 14.53 9.76 -7.60
N GLY A 49 15.10 9.93 -8.80
CA GLY A 49 15.18 8.89 -9.82
C GLY A 49 14.01 8.88 -10.79
N GLU A 50 14.22 8.18 -11.90
CA GLU A 50 13.24 7.89 -12.92
C GLU A 50 12.82 6.44 -12.83
N TRP A 51 11.54 6.20 -12.71
CA TRP A 51 10.94 4.89 -12.44
C TRP A 51 10.23 4.38 -13.68
N ARG A 52 10.41 3.13 -14.03
CA ARG A 52 9.72 2.50 -15.16
C ARG A 52 9.63 1.00 -15.01
N THR A 53 8.73 0.39 -15.74
CA THR A 53 8.72 -1.06 -15.96
C THR A 53 9.56 -1.41 -17.18
N THR A 54 10.06 -2.63 -17.24
CA THR A 54 10.74 -3.20 -18.42
C THR A 54 9.74 -3.98 -19.29
N GLU A 55 10.16 -4.36 -20.51
CA GLU A 55 9.36 -5.26 -21.35
C GLU A 55 9.13 -6.64 -20.73
N ALA A 56 10.04 -7.06 -19.84
CA ALA A 56 9.89 -8.28 -19.04
C ALA A 56 8.94 -8.13 -17.87
N GLY A 57 8.42 -6.91 -17.62
CA GLY A 57 7.50 -6.64 -16.53
C GLY A 57 8.19 -6.29 -15.19
N ASP A 58 9.51 -6.16 -15.15
CA ASP A 58 10.24 -5.82 -13.94
C ASP A 58 10.23 -4.31 -13.66
N LEU A 59 10.28 -3.92 -12.40
CA LEU A 59 10.45 -2.53 -11.99
C LEU A 59 11.93 -2.15 -11.97
N THR A 60 12.26 -0.98 -12.52
CA THR A 60 13.60 -0.40 -12.48
C THR A 60 13.57 1.06 -12.05
N VAL A 61 14.67 1.52 -11.46
CA VAL A 61 14.94 2.92 -11.16
C VAL A 61 16.25 3.34 -11.80
N ALA A 62 16.25 4.49 -12.46
CA ALA A 62 17.46 5.17 -12.94
C ALA A 62 17.74 6.39 -12.07
N ALA A 63 18.91 6.48 -11.48
CA ALA A 63 19.32 7.58 -10.60
C ALA A 63 20.84 7.81 -10.69
N LYS A 64 21.29 8.97 -10.30
CA LYS A 64 22.72 9.28 -10.11
C LYS A 64 23.11 9.00 -8.66
N ALA A 65 24.37 8.68 -8.42
CA ALA A 65 24.90 8.50 -7.06
C ALA A 65 24.57 9.70 -6.14
N ALA A 66 24.59 10.93 -6.69
CA ALA A 66 24.26 12.15 -5.96
C ALA A 66 22.78 12.21 -5.50
N ASP A 67 21.89 11.47 -6.14
CA ASP A 67 20.45 11.42 -5.77
C ASP A 67 20.23 10.59 -4.50
N GLY A 68 21.22 9.81 -4.07
CA GLY A 68 21.22 9.06 -2.81
C GLY A 68 20.23 7.91 -2.73
N VAL A 69 19.70 7.45 -3.87
CA VAL A 69 18.76 6.31 -3.92
C VAL A 69 19.53 5.02 -3.67
N ARG A 70 19.00 4.17 -2.77
CA ARG A 70 19.54 2.84 -2.50
C ARG A 70 18.49 1.77 -2.72
N VAL A 71 18.88 0.70 -3.36
CA VAL A 71 18.07 -0.50 -3.58
C VAL A 71 18.74 -1.66 -2.89
N ALA A 72 18.08 -2.31 -1.96
CA ALA A 72 18.65 -3.41 -1.14
C ALA A 72 20.00 -3.05 -0.52
N GLY A 73 20.16 -1.80 -0.03
CA GLY A 73 21.38 -1.25 0.56
C GLY A 73 22.45 -0.78 -0.45
N GLY A 74 22.36 -1.15 -1.74
CA GLY A 74 23.27 -0.70 -2.79
C GLY A 74 22.91 0.69 -3.31
N LEU A 75 23.90 1.61 -3.39
CA LEU A 75 23.72 2.92 -4.00
C LEU A 75 23.49 2.78 -5.51
N VAL A 76 22.44 3.41 -6.02
CA VAL A 76 22.17 3.45 -7.46
C VAL A 76 23.00 4.55 -8.12
N ASP A 77 23.73 4.20 -9.17
CA ASP A 77 24.49 5.12 -10.03
C ASP A 77 24.38 4.65 -11.48
N ALA A 78 23.24 4.68 -12.03
CA ALA A 78 22.75 4.44 -13.38
C ALA A 78 21.34 3.84 -13.31
N THR A 79 21.13 2.60 -13.76
CA THR A 79 19.84 1.89 -13.68
C THR A 79 19.99 0.63 -12.82
N SER A 80 19.06 0.42 -11.92
CA SER A 80 19.02 -0.73 -11.02
C SER A 80 17.64 -1.40 -11.06
N PRO A 81 17.57 -2.74 -11.07
CA PRO A 81 16.32 -3.45 -10.84
C PRO A 81 15.84 -3.24 -9.40
N VAL A 82 14.53 -3.14 -9.23
CA VAL A 82 13.89 -2.95 -7.92
C VAL A 82 13.06 -4.19 -7.62
N PRO A 83 13.52 -5.07 -6.71
CA PRO A 83 12.75 -6.25 -6.35
C PRO A 83 11.45 -5.86 -5.62
N SER A 84 10.36 -6.54 -5.93
CA SER A 84 9.09 -6.36 -5.22
C SER A 84 9.26 -6.69 -3.73
N GLY A 85 8.80 -5.79 -2.86
CA GLY A 85 8.99 -5.92 -1.41
C GLY A 85 10.42 -5.67 -0.91
N GLY A 86 11.36 -5.34 -1.80
CA GLY A 86 12.73 -5.01 -1.42
C GLY A 86 12.82 -3.65 -0.72
N PRO A 87 13.78 -3.46 0.21
CA PRO A 87 13.97 -2.19 0.89
C PRO A 87 14.53 -1.15 -0.08
N LEU A 88 13.89 0.01 -0.08
CA LEU A 88 14.34 1.23 -0.75
C LEU A 88 14.67 2.28 0.30
N GLU A 89 15.80 2.97 0.10
CA GLU A 89 16.20 4.08 0.95
C GLU A 89 16.41 5.32 0.09
N PHE A 90 16.04 6.46 0.62
CA PHE A 90 16.18 7.77 0.00
C PHE A 90 16.86 8.74 0.97
N PRO A 91 17.37 9.88 0.49
CA PRO A 91 17.84 10.95 1.37
C PRO A 91 16.81 11.37 2.41
N ASP A 92 17.24 12.08 3.44
CA ASP A 92 16.39 12.66 4.48
C ASP A 92 15.61 11.63 5.30
N ASN A 93 16.21 10.46 5.55
CA ASN A 93 15.63 9.38 6.36
C ASN A 93 14.28 8.88 5.82
N ARG A 94 14.16 8.80 4.49
CA ARG A 94 13.00 8.26 3.83
C ARG A 94 13.22 6.81 3.41
N VAL A 95 12.17 6.02 3.53
CA VAL A 95 12.16 4.61 3.10
C VAL A 95 11.03 4.39 2.10
N GLY A 96 11.25 3.50 1.15
CA GLY A 96 10.25 3.11 0.17
C GLY A 96 9.88 1.64 0.30
N LEU A 97 8.63 1.35 0.01
CA LEU A 97 8.12 -0.01 -0.18
C LEU A 97 7.52 -0.11 -1.56
N THR A 98 7.87 -1.17 -2.26
CA THR A 98 7.25 -1.52 -3.54
C THR A 98 6.41 -2.77 -3.40
N GLY A 99 5.30 -2.82 -4.11
CA GLY A 99 4.46 -3.99 -4.22
C GLY A 99 3.88 -4.07 -5.62
N GLY A 100 3.70 -5.28 -6.12
CA GLY A 100 3.17 -5.51 -7.46
C GLY A 100 4.00 -6.52 -8.25
N ALA A 101 3.56 -6.79 -9.47
CA ALA A 101 4.17 -7.70 -10.42
C ALA A 101 3.71 -7.37 -11.84
N ASP A 102 4.30 -8.04 -12.82
CA ASP A 102 3.82 -8.06 -14.21
C ASP A 102 3.58 -6.67 -14.81
N GLY A 103 4.51 -5.75 -14.59
CA GLY A 103 4.45 -4.39 -15.12
C GLY A 103 3.50 -3.43 -14.39
N SER A 104 2.95 -3.82 -13.25
CA SER A 104 2.11 -2.95 -12.42
C SER A 104 2.62 -2.91 -10.99
N TYR A 105 3.20 -1.78 -10.58
CA TYR A 105 3.81 -1.59 -9.28
C TYR A 105 3.25 -0.38 -8.55
N GLY A 106 3.08 -0.53 -7.24
CA GLY A 106 2.87 0.57 -6.31
C GLY A 106 4.18 0.92 -5.62
N LEU A 107 4.48 2.19 -5.47
CA LEU A 107 5.58 2.71 -4.67
C LEU A 107 5.01 3.62 -3.59
N VAL A 108 5.23 3.25 -2.33
CA VAL A 108 4.90 4.08 -1.17
C VAL A 108 6.19 4.55 -0.53
N VAL A 109 6.35 5.86 -0.36
CA VAL A 109 7.51 6.45 0.32
C VAL A 109 7.08 7.05 1.64
N MET A 110 7.82 6.72 2.68
CA MET A 110 7.58 7.16 4.05
C MET A 110 8.79 7.94 4.56
N ASP A 111 8.53 9.03 5.24
CA ASP A 111 9.51 9.84 5.93
C ASP A 111 9.50 9.47 7.41
N GLN A 112 10.58 8.83 7.86
CA GLN A 112 10.66 8.28 9.21
C GLN A 112 10.66 9.35 10.31
N GLY A 113 11.09 10.57 10.03
CA GLY A 113 11.06 11.69 10.97
C GLY A 113 9.80 12.56 10.90
N ARG A 114 8.81 12.22 10.06
CA ARG A 114 7.65 13.09 9.82
C ARG A 114 6.76 13.24 11.05
N VAL A 115 6.51 12.16 11.78
CA VAL A 115 5.64 12.17 12.96
C VAL A 115 6.18 13.13 14.01
N GLU A 116 7.47 13.04 14.30
CA GLU A 116 8.16 13.91 15.26
C GLU A 116 8.15 15.38 14.81
N ARG A 117 8.44 15.64 13.53
CA ARG A 117 8.45 17.01 12.98
C ARG A 117 7.08 17.67 12.93
N THR A 118 6.02 16.88 12.76
CA THR A 118 4.64 17.42 12.75
C THR A 118 4.06 17.58 14.16
N GLY A 119 4.75 17.08 15.19
CA GLY A 119 4.27 17.14 16.57
C GLY A 119 3.05 16.26 16.82
N LEU A 120 2.83 15.23 15.99
CA LEU A 120 1.73 14.30 16.18
C LEU A 120 2.01 13.42 17.40
N THR A 121 1.27 13.62 18.49
CA THR A 121 1.48 12.93 19.77
C THR A 121 0.38 11.95 20.14
N GLY A 122 -0.68 11.88 19.37
CA GLY A 122 -1.81 10.99 19.65
C GLY A 122 -2.85 10.99 18.53
N VAL A 123 -3.78 10.08 18.66
CA VAL A 123 -4.99 10.01 17.84
C VAL A 123 -6.17 10.26 18.76
N ASP A 124 -6.95 11.28 18.46
CA ASP A 124 -8.18 11.53 19.19
C ASP A 124 -9.17 10.40 18.92
N THR A 125 -9.63 9.79 19.99
CA THR A 125 -10.69 8.80 19.96
C THR A 125 -11.84 9.32 20.80
N PHE A 126 -13.07 8.98 20.42
CA PHE A 126 -14.21 9.27 21.28
C PHE A 126 -14.02 8.61 22.64
N PRO A 127 -14.48 9.25 23.72
CA PRO A 127 -14.51 8.61 25.03
C PRO A 127 -15.21 7.25 24.96
N TYR A 128 -14.73 6.27 25.70
CA TYR A 128 -15.39 4.97 25.77
C TYR A 128 -16.79 5.16 26.35
N ASP A 129 -17.80 4.71 25.60
CA ASP A 129 -19.21 4.72 26.01
C ASP A 129 -19.74 3.28 25.91
N PRO A 130 -19.97 2.60 27.04
CA PRO A 130 -20.49 1.23 27.05
C PRO A 130 -21.85 1.09 26.38
N ALA A 131 -22.65 2.15 26.28
CA ALA A 131 -23.94 2.14 25.61
C ALA A 131 -23.80 2.08 24.07
N ARG A 132 -22.61 2.29 23.54
CA ARG A 132 -22.31 2.25 22.09
C ARG A 132 -21.47 1.03 21.69
N VAL A 133 -21.32 0.06 22.59
CA VAL A 133 -20.70 -1.21 22.27
C VAL A 133 -21.73 -2.12 21.62
N PHE A 134 -21.51 -2.48 20.38
CA PHE A 134 -22.36 -3.42 19.65
C PHE A 134 -21.60 -4.75 19.52
N ASP A 135 -22.23 -5.84 19.95
CA ASP A 135 -21.74 -7.19 19.62
C ASP A 135 -21.93 -7.43 18.13
N GLY A 136 -20.88 -7.13 17.36
CA GLY A 136 -20.83 -7.45 15.94
C GLY A 136 -20.73 -8.95 15.76
N ALA A 137 -21.84 -9.66 15.68
CA ALA A 137 -21.83 -11.00 15.12
C ALA A 137 -21.30 -10.89 13.68
N LYS A 138 -20.16 -11.52 13.38
CA LYS A 138 -19.73 -11.75 11.99
C LYS A 138 -20.76 -12.67 11.36
N THR A 139 -21.82 -12.09 10.78
CA THR A 139 -22.61 -12.83 9.83
C THR A 139 -21.71 -13.05 8.62
N ASN A 140 -21.23 -14.27 8.42
CA ASN A 140 -20.81 -14.72 7.10
C ASN A 140 -22.07 -14.66 6.23
N SER A 141 -22.37 -13.50 5.67
CA SER A 141 -23.43 -13.39 4.69
C SER A 141 -22.92 -14.03 3.40
N SER A 142 -23.06 -15.35 3.33
CA SER A 142 -23.10 -16.08 2.05
C SER A 142 -24.43 -15.85 1.33
N ASP A 143 -25.32 -15.05 1.92
CA ASP A 143 -26.57 -14.67 1.25
C ASP A 143 -26.26 -13.62 0.19
N PRO A 144 -26.61 -13.89 -1.08
CA PRO A 144 -26.51 -12.90 -2.14
C PRO A 144 -27.35 -11.70 -1.76
N HIS A 145 -26.74 -10.51 -1.76
CA HIS A 145 -27.44 -9.25 -1.56
C HIS A 145 -28.57 -9.16 -2.60
N PRO A 146 -29.84 -8.98 -2.19
CA PRO A 146 -30.97 -9.00 -3.13
C PRO A 146 -30.92 -7.91 -4.20
N ASP A 147 -30.04 -6.91 -4.06
CA ASP A 147 -29.85 -5.81 -5.01
C ASP A 147 -28.54 -5.85 -5.81
N SER A 148 -27.81 -6.94 -5.78
CA SER A 148 -26.69 -7.10 -6.71
C SER A 148 -27.22 -7.32 -8.10
N PRO A 149 -26.90 -6.45 -9.10
CA PRO A 149 -27.26 -6.71 -10.50
C PRO A 149 -26.62 -8.04 -10.88
N SER A 150 -27.43 -8.97 -11.36
CA SER A 150 -27.00 -10.29 -11.82
C SER A 150 -25.94 -10.11 -12.89
N ASP A 151 -24.71 -10.57 -12.63
CA ASP A 151 -23.69 -10.68 -13.66
C ASP A 151 -24.25 -11.51 -14.81
N PRO A 152 -24.12 -11.05 -16.07
CA PRO A 152 -24.58 -11.83 -17.22
C PRO A 152 -23.79 -13.15 -17.25
N ALA A 153 -24.52 -14.25 -17.30
CA ALA A 153 -23.97 -15.60 -17.37
C ALA A 153 -22.89 -15.69 -18.46
N PRO A 154 -21.77 -16.40 -18.23
CA PRO A 154 -20.72 -16.54 -19.21
C PRO A 154 -21.29 -17.19 -20.46
N GLN A 155 -21.23 -16.46 -21.57
CA GLN A 155 -21.63 -16.97 -22.89
C GLN A 155 -20.75 -18.17 -23.24
N GLN A 156 -21.35 -19.33 -23.29
CA GLN A 156 -20.73 -20.55 -23.85
C GLN A 156 -20.32 -20.25 -25.29
N LYS A 157 -19.01 -20.14 -25.52
CA LYS A 157 -18.46 -20.09 -26.89
C LYS A 157 -18.74 -21.43 -27.56
N SER A 158 -19.71 -21.42 -28.45
CA SER A 158 -19.97 -22.53 -29.37
C SER A 158 -18.72 -22.78 -30.20
N SER A 159 -18.12 -23.93 -30.00
CA SER A 159 -17.02 -24.46 -30.79
C SER A 159 -17.55 -24.81 -32.19
N CYS A 160 -17.34 -23.94 -33.17
CA CYS A 160 -17.53 -24.27 -34.58
C CYS A 160 -16.41 -25.24 -35.01
N ARG A 161 -16.76 -26.50 -35.14
CA ARG A 161 -15.92 -27.53 -35.75
C ARG A 161 -15.96 -27.33 -37.26
N VAL A 162 -14.89 -26.78 -37.83
CA VAL A 162 -14.71 -26.70 -39.29
C VAL A 162 -14.34 -28.10 -39.77
N HIS A 163 -15.24 -28.68 -40.58
CA HIS A 163 -15.02 -29.93 -41.30
C HIS A 163 -14.37 -29.58 -42.66
N MET A 164 -13.13 -30.00 -42.87
CA MET A 164 -12.50 -29.93 -44.21
C MET A 164 -12.80 -31.19 -44.99
N PRO A 165 -13.30 -31.08 -46.23
CA PRO A 165 -13.37 -32.22 -47.15
C PRO A 165 -12.02 -32.48 -47.82
N ARG A 166 -11.78 -33.72 -48.17
CA ARG A 166 -10.61 -34.25 -48.88
C ARG A 166 -10.48 -33.67 -50.30
#